data_244f8d4fa3003329c68a2601185abf88
#
_entry.id   244f8d4fa3003329c68a2601185abf88
#
_cell.length_a   1.000
_cell.length_b   1.000
_cell.length_c   1.000
_cell.angle_alpha   90.00
_cell.angle_beta   90.00
_cell.angle_gamma   90.00
#
_symmetry.space_group_name_H-M   'P 1'
#
loop_
_entity.id
_entity.type
_entity.pdbx_description
1 polymer ?
#
loop_
_entity_poly.entity_id
_entity_poly.type
_entity_poly.pdbx_seq_one_letter_code
_entity_poly.pdbx_strand_id
1 'polypeptide(L)'
;VLSISVEDNVAEPGKAAAARSAKVVFKAGEASAEVQISQSAETIVFAVNGKAELTAAGGTVVVKVDYNSSYTVDIPVDWISRVDSKAVASETLKFAVAANESADERSAEISFTPQGGTAQSVLVRQEGQTQKGIYTASDFLAFAEAVNSNASLDRFCNEAGEVVLMADIDLKGCTLVPVGKPETVNNANSSYEYSGASFKGVFNGQGHCLYNITADVKLEDASVWGIFGVLDGGTVQNLVLGKEGDESLVKIPAKSQADAAILVGAAYNGAVVENCVNNVSLEMLGTETENRRFACGVFVGYACSSDNSVCLTSLVNNAAIKADAGVNTKNGATGVMVGGIAAFCTGAGTGTTTVESCENKADITARCGRSSGIVATMNAKTMMRYCVNRGNQVNSFVNGRIANLTCIMGSGCSMDDCTNYGNVTTSDAATTTAGMVGLLNSDNVVLSGGGNYGTVIGA
;
A
#
# COMPACT_ATOMS: atom_id res chain seq x y z
N VAL A 1 -59.65 -65.26 -27.51
CA VAL A 1 -59.08 -63.98 -27.11
C VAL A 1 -58.05 -63.66 -28.19
N LEU A 2 -58.22 -62.48 -28.79
CA LEU A 2 -57.23 -61.96 -29.73
C LEU A 2 -56.37 -60.95 -29.00
N SER A 3 -55.07 -61.11 -29.06
CA SER A 3 -54.14 -60.18 -28.48
C SER A 3 -53.49 -59.29 -29.55
N ILE A 4 -53.46 -58.01 -29.35
CA ILE A 4 -52.82 -57.07 -30.26
C ILE A 4 -51.61 -56.48 -29.45
N SER A 5 -50.39 -56.63 -29.97
CA SER A 5 -49.22 -56.01 -29.50
C SER A 5 -48.90 -54.75 -30.37
N VAL A 6 -48.46 -53.71 -29.73
CA VAL A 6 -48.07 -52.47 -30.38
C VAL A 6 -46.59 -52.22 -30.00
N GLU A 7 -45.77 -51.94 -31.01
CA GLU A 7 -44.39 -51.58 -30.80
C GLU A 7 -44.28 -50.25 -30.09
N ASP A 8 -43.21 -50.00 -29.29
CA ASP A 8 -42.96 -48.77 -28.60
C ASP A 8 -42.94 -47.58 -29.59
N ASN A 9 -43.51 -46.44 -29.13
CA ASN A 9 -43.53 -45.21 -29.91
C ASN A 9 -42.27 -44.39 -29.61
N VAL A 10 -41.12 -44.86 -30.07
CA VAL A 10 -39.81 -44.24 -29.82
C VAL A 10 -39.51 -43.19 -30.88
N ALA A 11 -38.91 -42.08 -30.47
CA ALA A 11 -38.46 -41.04 -31.40
C ALA A 11 -37.34 -41.53 -32.31
N GLU A 12 -37.42 -41.24 -33.61
CA GLU A 12 -36.27 -41.41 -34.50
C GLU A 12 -35.18 -40.41 -34.14
N PRO A 13 -33.91 -40.76 -34.36
CA PRO A 13 -32.81 -39.83 -34.12
C PRO A 13 -33.05 -38.49 -34.81
N GLY A 14 -33.11 -37.39 -34.00
CA GLY A 14 -33.33 -36.03 -34.49
C GLY A 14 -34.79 -35.59 -34.65
N LYS A 15 -35.78 -36.41 -34.27
CA LYS A 15 -37.20 -36.03 -34.32
C LYS A 15 -37.91 -36.44 -33.03
N ALA A 16 -38.75 -35.54 -32.51
CA ALA A 16 -39.67 -35.91 -31.42
C ALA A 16 -40.65 -36.96 -31.91
N ALA A 17 -40.93 -37.99 -31.09
CA ALA A 17 -42.00 -38.92 -31.37
C ALA A 17 -43.34 -38.18 -31.42
N ALA A 18 -44.18 -38.48 -32.40
CA ALA A 18 -45.54 -37.94 -32.47
C ALA A 18 -46.55 -38.98 -32.01
N ALA A 19 -47.65 -38.54 -31.42
CA ALA A 19 -48.77 -39.46 -31.13
C ALA A 19 -49.24 -40.14 -32.41
N ARG A 20 -49.42 -41.44 -32.35
CA ARG A 20 -49.88 -42.22 -33.48
C ARG A 20 -51.15 -42.99 -33.14
N SER A 21 -51.98 -43.23 -34.17
CA SER A 21 -53.18 -44.03 -34.01
C SER A 21 -53.38 -44.93 -35.22
N ALA A 22 -53.91 -46.08 -34.96
CA ALA A 22 -54.29 -47.06 -36.01
C ALA A 22 -55.68 -47.62 -35.74
N LYS A 23 -56.36 -47.97 -36.78
CA LYS A 23 -57.67 -48.53 -36.72
C LYS A 23 -57.59 -50.03 -37.17
N VAL A 24 -58.01 -50.89 -36.26
CA VAL A 24 -58.06 -52.31 -36.54
C VAL A 24 -59.53 -52.70 -36.83
N VAL A 25 -59.79 -53.28 -37.96
CA VAL A 25 -61.14 -53.68 -38.40
C VAL A 25 -61.22 -55.17 -38.36
N PHE A 26 -62.18 -55.69 -37.61
CA PHE A 26 -62.54 -57.12 -37.61
C PHE A 26 -63.73 -57.35 -38.51
N LYS A 27 -63.66 -58.35 -39.39
CA LYS A 27 -64.74 -58.69 -40.28
C LYS A 27 -65.17 -60.16 -40.13
N ALA A 28 -66.46 -60.42 -40.03
CA ALA A 28 -67.06 -61.74 -40.05
C ALA A 28 -68.29 -61.73 -41.01
N GLY A 29 -68.11 -62.18 -42.23
CA GLY A 29 -69.08 -62.02 -43.29
C GLY A 29 -69.32 -60.55 -43.63
N GLU A 30 -70.58 -60.13 -43.60
CA GLU A 30 -70.96 -58.72 -43.81
C GLU A 30 -70.87 -57.85 -42.52
N ALA A 31 -70.61 -58.46 -41.35
CA ALA A 31 -70.50 -57.75 -40.12
C ALA A 31 -69.06 -57.26 -39.88
N SER A 32 -68.89 -56.06 -39.44
CA SER A 32 -67.59 -55.51 -39.08
C SER A 32 -67.62 -54.77 -37.71
N ALA A 33 -66.56 -54.91 -36.98
CA ALA A 33 -66.29 -54.14 -35.72
C ALA A 33 -64.91 -53.45 -35.83
N GLU A 34 -64.81 -52.26 -35.27
CA GLU A 34 -63.59 -51.47 -35.34
C GLU A 34 -63.07 -51.19 -33.92
N VAL A 35 -61.75 -51.25 -33.73
CA VAL A 35 -61.08 -50.85 -32.55
C VAL A 35 -60.02 -49.82 -32.93
N GLN A 36 -60.09 -48.65 -32.34
CA GLN A 36 -59.06 -47.66 -32.53
C GLN A 36 -58.00 -47.79 -31.39
N ILE A 37 -56.75 -47.90 -31.81
CA ILE A 37 -55.61 -47.97 -30.92
C ILE A 37 -54.91 -46.63 -31.07
N SER A 38 -54.70 -45.96 -29.95
CA SER A 38 -53.95 -44.70 -29.90
C SER A 38 -52.77 -44.87 -28.98
N GLN A 39 -51.61 -44.40 -29.38
CA GLN A 39 -50.39 -44.36 -28.55
C GLN A 39 -49.88 -42.93 -28.47
N SER A 40 -49.71 -42.45 -27.26
CA SER A 40 -49.17 -41.09 -27.02
C SER A 40 -47.72 -40.98 -27.49
N ALA A 41 -47.31 -39.79 -27.79
CA ALA A 41 -45.89 -39.49 -27.98
C ALA A 41 -45.11 -39.74 -26.67
N GLU A 42 -43.91 -40.25 -26.79
CA GLU A 42 -43.00 -40.29 -25.67
C GLU A 42 -42.65 -38.85 -25.25
N THR A 43 -42.79 -38.55 -23.98
CA THR A 43 -42.40 -37.26 -23.45
C THR A 43 -40.90 -37.29 -23.12
N ILE A 44 -40.13 -36.39 -23.74
CA ILE A 44 -38.73 -36.23 -23.41
C ILE A 44 -38.63 -35.75 -21.95
N VAL A 45 -37.99 -36.55 -21.11
CA VAL A 45 -37.61 -36.17 -19.74
C VAL A 45 -36.15 -35.77 -19.78
N PHE A 46 -35.88 -34.50 -19.45
CA PHE A 46 -34.54 -33.98 -19.39
C PHE A 46 -34.48 -32.91 -18.29
N ALA A 47 -33.68 -33.17 -17.25
CA ALA A 47 -33.48 -32.24 -16.15
C ALA A 47 -32.01 -32.21 -15.78
N VAL A 48 -31.49 -30.99 -15.69
CA VAL A 48 -30.10 -30.70 -15.28
C VAL A 48 -30.15 -29.97 -13.98
N ASN A 49 -29.54 -30.53 -12.96
CA ASN A 49 -29.46 -29.96 -11.61
C ASN A 49 -28.01 -29.74 -11.20
N GLY A 50 -27.65 -28.50 -11.08
CA GLY A 50 -26.32 -28.07 -10.59
C GLY A 50 -26.24 -26.56 -10.44
N LYS A 51 -25.54 -26.11 -9.44
CA LYS A 51 -25.11 -24.74 -9.28
C LYS A 51 -23.68 -24.77 -8.78
N ALA A 52 -22.81 -23.92 -9.32
CA ALA A 52 -21.44 -23.91 -8.90
C ALA A 52 -20.95 -22.48 -8.73
N GLU A 53 -20.58 -22.17 -7.49
CA GLU A 53 -19.82 -20.99 -7.09
C GLU A 53 -18.51 -21.53 -6.53
N LEU A 54 -17.38 -21.07 -7.06
CA LEU A 54 -16.04 -21.55 -6.74
C LEU A 54 -15.15 -20.39 -6.38
N THR A 55 -14.24 -20.61 -5.44
CA THR A 55 -13.13 -19.69 -5.17
C THR A 55 -12.13 -19.70 -6.34
N ALA A 56 -11.18 -18.75 -6.34
CA ALA A 56 -10.11 -18.68 -7.33
C ALA A 56 -9.31 -19.98 -7.47
N ALA A 57 -9.14 -20.74 -6.39
CA ALA A 57 -8.42 -22.02 -6.40
C ALA A 57 -9.03 -23.09 -7.32
N GLY A 58 -10.25 -22.87 -7.83
CA GLY A 58 -10.96 -23.86 -8.62
C GLY A 58 -11.56 -24.99 -7.80
N GLY A 59 -11.84 -26.11 -8.44
CA GLY A 59 -12.45 -27.25 -7.76
C GLY A 59 -13.21 -28.17 -8.68
N THR A 60 -14.17 -28.92 -8.12
CA THR A 60 -15.02 -29.84 -8.89
C THR A 60 -16.48 -29.43 -8.80
N VAL A 61 -17.10 -29.25 -9.96
CA VAL A 61 -18.54 -29.06 -10.10
C VAL A 61 -19.20 -30.41 -10.37
N VAL A 62 -20.28 -30.70 -9.65
CA VAL A 62 -21.05 -31.92 -9.79
C VAL A 62 -22.41 -31.58 -10.35
N VAL A 63 -22.76 -32.15 -11.53
CA VAL A 63 -24.05 -31.96 -12.20
C VAL A 63 -24.75 -33.29 -12.32
N LYS A 64 -25.99 -33.37 -11.87
CA LYS A 64 -26.87 -34.53 -12.07
C LYS A 64 -27.77 -34.29 -13.26
N VAL A 65 -27.76 -35.23 -14.19
CA VAL A 65 -28.61 -35.21 -15.38
C VAL A 65 -29.56 -36.41 -15.35
N ASP A 66 -30.87 -36.14 -15.30
CA ASP A 66 -31.92 -37.17 -15.46
C ASP A 66 -32.45 -37.10 -16.88
N TYR A 67 -32.38 -38.20 -17.64
CA TYR A 67 -32.68 -38.20 -19.05
C TYR A 67 -33.28 -39.52 -19.53
N ASN A 68 -34.12 -39.46 -20.58
CA ASN A 68 -34.60 -40.61 -21.37
C ASN A 68 -34.24 -40.52 -22.85
N SER A 69 -33.45 -39.55 -23.26
CA SER A 69 -32.93 -39.39 -24.61
C SER A 69 -31.45 -39.03 -24.60
N SER A 70 -30.72 -39.29 -25.68
CA SER A 70 -29.31 -38.86 -25.80
C SER A 70 -29.20 -37.34 -25.73
N TYR A 71 -28.09 -36.87 -25.18
CA TYR A 71 -27.80 -35.43 -25.11
C TYR A 71 -26.32 -35.15 -25.37
N THR A 72 -26.01 -33.90 -25.69
CA THR A 72 -24.65 -33.37 -25.83
C THR A 72 -24.35 -32.41 -24.73
N VAL A 73 -23.08 -32.34 -24.36
CA VAL A 73 -22.54 -31.35 -23.37
C VAL A 73 -21.61 -30.43 -24.13
N ASP A 74 -21.87 -29.16 -24.08
CA ASP A 74 -20.98 -28.09 -24.60
C ASP A 74 -20.32 -27.31 -23.47
N ILE A 75 -18.99 -27.17 -23.55
CA ILE A 75 -18.16 -26.45 -22.59
C ILE A 75 -17.37 -25.42 -23.42
N PRO A 76 -17.81 -24.15 -23.46
CA PRO A 76 -17.24 -23.14 -24.36
C PRO A 76 -15.90 -22.56 -23.91
N VAL A 77 -15.31 -23.08 -22.85
CA VAL A 77 -14.08 -22.57 -22.25
C VAL A 77 -13.10 -23.69 -21.94
N ASP A 78 -11.80 -23.36 -21.89
CA ASP A 78 -10.71 -24.31 -21.67
C ASP A 78 -10.40 -24.60 -20.19
N TRP A 79 -10.82 -23.70 -19.29
CA TRP A 79 -10.61 -23.83 -17.85
C TRP A 79 -11.63 -24.73 -17.12
N ILE A 80 -12.62 -25.26 -17.85
CA ILE A 80 -13.55 -26.29 -17.38
C ILE A 80 -13.36 -27.53 -18.23
N SER A 81 -13.17 -28.68 -17.61
CA SER A 81 -13.06 -29.96 -18.31
C SER A 81 -13.92 -31.03 -17.66
N ARG A 82 -14.47 -31.94 -18.50
CA ARG A 82 -15.24 -33.07 -18.03
C ARG A 82 -14.31 -34.17 -17.46
N VAL A 83 -14.68 -34.69 -16.30
CA VAL A 83 -14.02 -35.85 -15.69
C VAL A 83 -14.94 -37.07 -15.96
N ASP A 84 -14.51 -38.02 -16.79
CA ASP A 84 -15.34 -39.16 -17.21
C ASP A 84 -15.79 -40.04 -16.06
N SER A 85 -17.11 -40.36 -16.03
CA SER A 85 -17.69 -41.40 -15.19
C SER A 85 -18.72 -42.19 -16.02
N LYS A 86 -18.79 -43.53 -15.87
CA LYS A 86 -19.75 -44.36 -16.55
C LYS A 86 -20.90 -44.70 -15.64
N ALA A 87 -22.17 -44.42 -16.04
CA ALA A 87 -23.38 -45.06 -15.49
C ALA A 87 -24.67 -44.73 -16.24
N VAL A 88 -25.75 -45.43 -15.98
CA VAL A 88 -26.98 -45.68 -16.73
C VAL A 88 -28.14 -44.85 -16.19
N ALA A 89 -28.98 -44.24 -17.07
CA ALA A 89 -30.28 -43.58 -16.84
C ALA A 89 -30.35 -42.36 -15.89
N SER A 90 -29.42 -42.18 -14.97
CA SER A 90 -29.17 -40.97 -14.21
C SER A 90 -27.67 -40.82 -14.15
N GLU A 91 -27.11 -39.84 -14.81
CA GLU A 91 -25.66 -39.65 -14.87
C GLU A 91 -25.25 -38.50 -13.95
N THR A 92 -24.20 -38.76 -13.14
CA THR A 92 -23.54 -37.71 -12.39
C THR A 92 -22.24 -37.33 -13.08
N LEU A 93 -22.24 -36.16 -13.69
CA LEU A 93 -21.09 -35.62 -14.40
C LEU A 93 -20.22 -34.78 -13.43
N LYS A 94 -18.93 -34.91 -13.60
CA LYS A 94 -17.95 -34.09 -12.84
C LYS A 94 -17.17 -33.24 -13.84
N PHE A 95 -16.99 -31.99 -13.48
CA PHE A 95 -16.20 -31.04 -14.26
C PHE A 95 -15.11 -30.47 -13.34
N ALA A 96 -13.86 -30.59 -13.77
CA ALA A 96 -12.75 -29.92 -13.08
C ALA A 96 -12.70 -28.47 -13.55
N VAL A 97 -12.51 -27.55 -12.60
CA VAL A 97 -12.37 -26.11 -12.86
C VAL A 97 -10.96 -25.71 -12.43
N ALA A 98 -10.15 -25.25 -13.38
CA ALA A 98 -8.80 -24.78 -13.14
C ALA A 98 -8.79 -23.51 -12.26
N ALA A 99 -7.66 -23.23 -11.56
CA ALA A 99 -7.49 -22.01 -10.80
C ALA A 99 -7.70 -20.76 -11.67
N ASN A 100 -8.32 -19.72 -11.11
CA ASN A 100 -8.42 -18.40 -11.71
C ASN A 100 -7.25 -17.56 -11.19
N GLU A 101 -6.24 -17.35 -12.01
CA GLU A 101 -5.07 -16.56 -11.65
C GLU A 101 -5.30 -15.04 -11.86
N SER A 102 -6.43 -14.65 -12.45
CA SER A 102 -6.82 -13.24 -12.58
C SER A 102 -7.45 -12.70 -11.30
N ALA A 103 -7.31 -11.40 -11.06
CA ALA A 103 -8.03 -10.70 -9.99
C ALA A 103 -9.55 -10.58 -10.27
N ASP A 104 -9.97 -10.76 -11.53
CA ASP A 104 -11.36 -10.63 -11.94
C ASP A 104 -12.14 -11.94 -11.80
N GLU A 105 -13.40 -11.83 -11.37
CA GLU A 105 -14.37 -12.95 -11.44
C GLU A 105 -14.52 -13.40 -12.89
N ARG A 106 -14.65 -14.71 -13.10
CA ARG A 106 -15.02 -15.26 -14.40
C ARG A 106 -16.22 -16.19 -14.29
N SER A 107 -16.99 -16.28 -15.36
CA SER A 107 -18.14 -17.17 -15.44
C SER A 107 -18.26 -17.82 -16.80
N ALA A 108 -18.85 -19.01 -16.84
CA ALA A 108 -19.18 -19.72 -18.07
C ALA A 108 -20.42 -20.60 -17.86
N GLU A 109 -21.14 -20.86 -18.94
CA GLU A 109 -22.27 -21.79 -18.95
C GLU A 109 -21.86 -23.12 -19.55
N ILE A 110 -22.14 -24.22 -18.85
CA ILE A 110 -22.07 -25.58 -19.41
C ILE A 110 -23.46 -25.91 -19.91
N SER A 111 -23.59 -26.11 -21.21
CA SER A 111 -24.88 -26.38 -21.87
C SER A 111 -25.06 -27.87 -22.15
N PHE A 112 -26.25 -28.33 -21.88
CA PHE A 112 -26.69 -29.72 -22.06
C PHE A 112 -27.89 -29.72 -23.03
N THR A 113 -27.74 -30.34 -24.17
CA THR A 113 -28.77 -30.33 -25.21
C THR A 113 -29.27 -31.75 -25.47
N PRO A 114 -30.50 -32.09 -25.06
CA PRO A 114 -31.08 -33.38 -25.39
C PRO A 114 -31.47 -33.45 -26.88
N GLN A 115 -31.42 -34.63 -27.46
CA GLN A 115 -31.79 -34.83 -28.82
C GLN A 115 -33.30 -34.57 -28.99
N GLY A 116 -33.65 -33.53 -29.78
CA GLY A 116 -35.04 -33.14 -30.02
C GLY A 116 -35.70 -32.30 -28.90
N GLY A 117 -34.95 -31.86 -27.88
CA GLY A 117 -35.43 -31.05 -26.76
C GLY A 117 -34.75 -29.70 -26.65
N THR A 118 -35.14 -28.95 -25.62
CA THR A 118 -34.55 -27.63 -25.31
C THR A 118 -33.31 -27.79 -24.46
N ALA A 119 -32.25 -27.03 -24.77
CA ALA A 119 -31.02 -27.01 -23.99
C ALA A 119 -31.27 -26.45 -22.58
N GLN A 120 -30.55 -27.01 -21.62
CA GLN A 120 -30.45 -26.48 -20.24
C GLN A 120 -29.00 -26.18 -19.91
N SER A 121 -28.75 -25.21 -19.08
CA SER A 121 -27.39 -24.84 -18.70
C SER A 121 -27.16 -24.77 -17.21
N VAL A 122 -25.90 -24.95 -16.81
CA VAL A 122 -25.39 -24.71 -15.47
C VAL A 122 -24.40 -23.55 -15.54
N LEU A 123 -24.69 -22.47 -14.85
CA LEU A 123 -23.76 -21.34 -14.72
C LEU A 123 -22.69 -21.69 -13.66
N VAL A 124 -21.44 -21.66 -14.08
CA VAL A 124 -20.25 -21.78 -13.23
C VAL A 124 -19.70 -20.38 -13.02
N ARG A 125 -19.59 -19.93 -11.78
CA ARG A 125 -18.92 -18.68 -11.38
C ARG A 125 -17.70 -19.02 -10.55
N GLN A 126 -16.62 -18.31 -10.80
CA GLN A 126 -15.38 -18.47 -10.07
C GLN A 126 -14.83 -17.10 -9.71
N GLU A 127 -14.59 -16.88 -8.40
CA GLU A 127 -13.97 -15.66 -7.91
C GLU A 127 -12.58 -15.45 -8.53
N GLY A 128 -12.16 -14.19 -8.62
CA GLY A 128 -10.78 -13.84 -8.93
C GLY A 128 -9.84 -14.18 -7.79
N GLN A 129 -8.56 -14.36 -8.10
CA GLN A 129 -7.52 -14.50 -7.10
C GLN A 129 -7.40 -13.18 -6.35
N THR A 130 -7.50 -13.23 -5.03
CA THR A 130 -7.21 -12.07 -4.21
C THR A 130 -5.70 -11.82 -4.27
N GLN A 131 -5.28 -10.88 -5.11
CA GLN A 131 -3.88 -10.46 -5.16
C GLN A 131 -3.53 -9.82 -3.82
N LYS A 132 -2.53 -10.38 -3.15
CA LYS A 132 -2.00 -9.81 -1.90
C LYS A 132 -0.96 -8.75 -2.22
N GLY A 133 -1.06 -7.59 -1.57
CA GLY A 133 -0.17 -6.47 -1.78
C GLY A 133 -0.88 -5.23 -2.33
N ILE A 134 -0.10 -4.20 -2.62
CA ILE A 134 -0.54 -2.89 -3.13
C ILE A 134 -0.08 -2.75 -4.58
N TYR A 135 -1.04 -2.72 -5.51
CA TYR A 135 -0.79 -2.64 -6.96
C TYR A 135 -1.18 -1.29 -7.56
N THR A 136 -2.07 -0.56 -6.89
CA THR A 136 -2.67 0.68 -7.41
C THR A 136 -2.71 1.78 -6.35
N ALA A 137 -2.93 3.02 -6.78
CA ALA A 137 -3.21 4.15 -5.87
C ALA A 137 -4.42 3.87 -4.96
N SER A 138 -5.46 3.24 -5.50
CA SER A 138 -6.65 2.85 -4.72
C SER A 138 -6.31 1.86 -3.61
N ASP A 139 -5.43 0.89 -3.87
CA ASP A 139 -4.97 -0.05 -2.85
C ASP A 139 -4.16 0.65 -1.76
N PHE A 140 -3.28 1.60 -2.15
CA PHE A 140 -2.49 2.38 -1.20
C PHE A 140 -3.38 3.24 -0.29
N LEU A 141 -4.39 3.92 -0.86
CA LEU A 141 -5.35 4.71 -0.07
C LEU A 141 -6.21 3.81 0.84
N ALA A 142 -6.61 2.64 0.36
CA ALA A 142 -7.36 1.67 1.16
C ALA A 142 -6.51 1.04 2.28
N PHE A 143 -5.19 0.87 2.06
CA PHE A 143 -4.25 0.50 3.11
C PHE A 143 -4.17 1.58 4.20
N ALA A 144 -4.05 2.84 3.82
CA ALA A 144 -4.04 3.95 4.78
C ALA A 144 -5.33 4.00 5.62
N GLU A 145 -6.49 3.82 4.98
CA GLU A 145 -7.79 3.75 5.67
C GLU A 145 -7.88 2.55 6.61
N ALA A 146 -7.39 1.37 6.18
CA ALA A 146 -7.38 0.17 7.02
C ALA A 146 -6.55 0.35 8.29
N VAL A 147 -5.35 0.96 8.19
CA VAL A 147 -4.53 1.30 9.36
C VAL A 147 -5.27 2.29 10.27
N ASN A 148 -5.84 3.34 9.70
CA ASN A 148 -6.50 4.41 10.46
C ASN A 148 -7.80 3.95 11.16
N SER A 149 -8.48 2.96 10.61
CA SER A 149 -9.68 2.34 11.19
C SER A 149 -9.39 1.07 12.00
N ASN A 150 -8.12 0.68 12.16
CA ASN A 150 -7.70 -0.56 12.82
C ASN A 150 -8.35 -1.82 12.20
N ALA A 151 -8.51 -1.83 10.88
CA ALA A 151 -9.02 -2.97 10.12
C ALA A 151 -7.88 -3.96 9.79
N SER A 152 -8.24 -5.18 9.31
CA SER A 152 -7.26 -6.18 8.88
C SER A 152 -6.43 -5.67 7.70
N LEU A 153 -5.13 -5.97 7.74
CA LEU A 153 -4.16 -5.67 6.68
C LEU A 153 -3.84 -6.89 5.80
N ASP A 154 -4.47 -8.04 6.02
CA ASP A 154 -4.12 -9.32 5.39
C ASP A 154 -4.07 -9.27 3.86
N ARG A 155 -4.97 -8.51 3.23
CA ARG A 155 -5.01 -8.35 1.77
C ARG A 155 -3.81 -7.59 1.20
N PHE A 156 -3.13 -6.80 2.03
CA PHE A 156 -1.97 -6.01 1.61
C PHE A 156 -0.65 -6.70 1.95
N CYS A 157 -0.71 -7.82 2.70
CA CYS A 157 0.47 -8.50 3.22
C CYS A 157 0.90 -9.68 2.35
N ASN A 158 2.21 -9.86 2.24
CA ASN A 158 2.82 -11.09 1.74
C ASN A 158 2.69 -12.23 2.78
N GLU A 159 3.28 -13.40 2.48
CA GLU A 159 3.25 -14.56 3.39
C GLU A 159 4.03 -14.33 4.70
N ALA A 160 4.98 -13.39 4.71
CA ALA A 160 5.73 -13.01 5.91
C ALA A 160 4.98 -12.01 6.81
N GLY A 161 3.79 -11.55 6.39
CA GLY A 161 3.00 -10.55 7.10
C GLY A 161 3.46 -9.10 6.87
N GLU A 162 4.31 -8.86 5.89
CA GLU A 162 4.72 -7.52 5.49
C GLU A 162 3.72 -6.92 4.50
N VAL A 163 3.31 -5.68 4.69
CA VAL A 163 2.60 -4.90 3.68
C VAL A 163 3.58 -4.58 2.55
N VAL A 164 3.24 -4.95 1.32
CA VAL A 164 4.17 -4.88 0.18
C VAL A 164 3.63 -4.05 -0.97
N LEU A 165 4.48 -3.21 -1.57
CA LEU A 165 4.23 -2.68 -2.91
C LEU A 165 4.58 -3.77 -3.94
N MET A 166 3.69 -3.96 -4.89
CA MET A 166 3.84 -4.95 -5.97
C MET A 166 4.04 -4.29 -7.34
N ALA A 167 3.95 -2.97 -7.38
CA ALA A 167 4.17 -2.14 -8.55
C ALA A 167 4.57 -0.72 -8.14
N ASP A 168 5.06 0.06 -9.10
CA ASP A 168 5.18 1.50 -8.93
C ASP A 168 3.79 2.15 -8.91
N ILE A 169 3.52 2.99 -7.92
CA ILE A 169 2.20 3.57 -7.69
C ILE A 169 2.16 5.04 -8.10
N ASP A 170 1.32 5.36 -9.08
CA ASP A 170 1.04 6.74 -9.50
C ASP A 170 0.00 7.38 -8.56
N LEU A 171 0.43 8.37 -7.78
CA LEU A 171 -0.42 9.10 -6.85
C LEU A 171 -0.97 10.42 -7.42
N LYS A 172 -0.91 10.60 -8.74
CA LYS A 172 -1.41 11.81 -9.41
C LYS A 172 -2.89 12.05 -9.11
N GLY A 173 -3.17 13.22 -8.55
CA GLY A 173 -4.54 13.62 -8.20
C GLY A 173 -5.12 12.97 -6.95
N CYS A 174 -4.36 12.12 -6.26
CA CYS A 174 -4.78 11.53 -5.00
C CYS A 174 -4.69 12.53 -3.84
N THR A 175 -5.69 12.52 -2.97
CA THR A 175 -5.60 13.20 -1.67
C THR A 175 -4.97 12.25 -0.66
N LEU A 176 -3.74 12.55 -0.23
CA LEU A 176 -3.02 11.70 0.70
C LEU A 176 -3.54 11.90 2.14
N VAL A 177 -3.91 10.81 2.77
CA VAL A 177 -4.19 10.72 4.20
C VAL A 177 -3.04 9.94 4.84
N PRO A 178 -2.43 10.45 5.90
CA PRO A 178 -1.35 9.74 6.58
C PRO A 178 -1.72 8.31 6.98
N VAL A 179 -0.84 7.35 6.71
CA VAL A 179 -0.93 5.99 7.27
C VAL A 179 -0.57 6.09 8.76
N GLY A 180 -1.49 5.73 9.65
CA GLY A 180 -1.31 5.94 11.08
C GLY A 180 -1.48 7.42 11.47
N LYS A 181 -2.64 8.00 11.17
CA LYS A 181 -3.01 9.37 11.53
C LYS A 181 -3.44 9.44 12.99
N PRO A 182 -2.67 10.09 13.88
CA PRO A 182 -3.06 10.28 15.28
C PRO A 182 -4.18 11.32 15.39
N GLU A 183 -4.94 11.24 16.50
CA GLU A 183 -5.93 12.24 16.90
C GLU A 183 -5.32 13.37 17.73
N THR A 184 -4.42 13.01 18.63
CA THR A 184 -3.69 13.98 19.46
C THR A 184 -2.22 13.64 19.50
N VAL A 185 -1.38 14.67 19.61
CA VAL A 185 0.08 14.53 19.77
C VAL A 185 0.55 15.47 20.87
N ASN A 186 1.35 14.95 21.80
CA ASN A 186 2.10 15.71 22.76
C ASN A 186 3.58 15.35 22.62
N ASN A 187 4.36 16.27 22.09
CA ASN A 187 5.78 16.09 21.82
C ASN A 187 6.63 16.99 22.71
N ALA A 188 7.02 16.52 23.86
CA ALA A 188 8.03 17.16 24.66
C ALA A 188 9.44 16.88 24.11
N ASN A 189 10.47 17.63 24.63
CA ASN A 189 11.84 17.51 24.12
C ASN A 189 12.46 16.10 24.26
N SER A 190 11.92 15.25 25.10
CA SER A 190 12.46 13.89 25.37
C SER A 190 11.37 12.82 25.48
N SER A 191 10.13 13.14 25.14
CA SER A 191 9.02 12.18 25.12
C SER A 191 8.12 12.44 23.95
N TYR A 192 7.42 11.41 23.54
CA TYR A 192 6.42 11.47 22.50
C TYR A 192 5.19 10.68 22.96
N GLU A 193 4.05 11.34 23.04
CA GLU A 193 2.78 10.76 23.41
C GLU A 193 1.76 11.08 22.31
N TYR A 194 0.91 10.14 21.99
CA TYR A 194 -0.15 10.33 21.01
C TYR A 194 -1.37 9.47 21.36
N SER A 195 -2.54 9.81 20.80
CA SER A 195 -3.71 8.95 20.75
C SER A 195 -4.15 8.73 19.31
N GLY A 196 -4.99 7.74 19.07
CA GLY A 196 -5.48 7.39 17.74
C GLY A 196 -4.57 6.41 17.01
N ALA A 197 -4.57 6.47 15.67
CA ALA A 197 -3.91 5.47 14.84
C ALA A 197 -2.39 5.69 14.71
N SER A 198 -1.67 4.57 14.62
CA SER A 198 -0.24 4.51 14.27
C SER A 198 0.01 3.26 13.43
N PHE A 199 1.08 3.26 12.64
CA PHE A 199 1.51 2.06 11.94
C PHE A 199 2.55 1.30 12.76
N LYS A 200 2.32 0.00 12.97
CA LYS A 200 3.15 -0.88 13.81
C LYS A 200 3.71 -2.08 13.07
N GLY A 201 3.29 -2.27 11.81
CA GLY A 201 3.72 -3.38 10.96
C GLY A 201 5.01 -3.08 10.19
N VAL A 202 5.32 -3.93 9.24
CA VAL A 202 6.39 -3.73 8.26
C VAL A 202 5.77 -3.32 6.94
N PHE A 203 6.19 -2.17 6.40
CA PHE A 203 5.89 -1.74 5.03
C PHE A 203 7.16 -1.90 4.18
N ASN A 204 7.12 -2.79 3.21
CA ASN A 204 8.23 -3.07 2.32
C ASN A 204 7.89 -2.60 0.90
N GLY A 205 8.54 -1.54 0.46
CA GLY A 205 8.38 -1.00 -0.90
C GLY A 205 8.94 -1.90 -2.00
N GLN A 206 9.75 -2.91 -1.66
CA GLN A 206 10.39 -3.84 -2.61
C GLN A 206 11.20 -3.15 -3.72
N GLY A 207 11.63 -1.91 -3.49
CA GLY A 207 12.30 -1.07 -4.48
C GLY A 207 11.36 -0.37 -5.45
N HIS A 208 10.06 -0.56 -5.32
CA HIS A 208 9.04 0.17 -6.06
C HIS A 208 8.92 1.61 -5.60
N CYS A 209 8.24 2.41 -6.42
CA CYS A 209 8.14 3.85 -6.27
C CYS A 209 6.70 4.31 -6.01
N LEU A 210 6.54 5.24 -5.06
CA LEU A 210 5.38 6.12 -4.99
C LEU A 210 5.75 7.42 -5.72
N TYR A 211 5.03 7.79 -6.78
CA TYR A 211 5.40 8.93 -7.61
C TYR A 211 4.22 9.85 -7.94
N ASN A 212 4.49 11.01 -8.55
CA ASN A 212 3.54 12.11 -8.71
C ASN A 212 2.94 12.55 -7.36
N ILE A 213 3.75 12.57 -6.30
CA ILE A 213 3.35 12.94 -4.95
C ILE A 213 3.19 14.45 -4.91
N THR A 214 1.94 14.92 -4.91
CA THR A 214 1.63 16.35 -4.79
C THR A 214 0.77 16.56 -3.57
N ALA A 215 1.27 17.29 -2.57
CA ALA A 215 0.54 17.57 -1.34
C ALA A 215 0.68 19.03 -0.94
N ASP A 216 -0.46 19.72 -0.76
CA ASP A 216 -0.56 20.99 -0.06
C ASP A 216 -1.15 20.71 1.33
N VAL A 217 -0.24 20.41 2.27
CA VAL A 217 -0.59 19.86 3.58
C VAL A 217 -1.39 20.86 4.39
N LYS A 218 -2.47 20.41 5.00
CA LYS A 218 -3.23 21.18 5.99
C LYS A 218 -2.85 20.69 7.38
N LEU A 219 -1.88 21.37 7.98
CA LEU A 219 -1.35 21.03 9.29
C LEU A 219 -1.94 21.97 10.34
N GLU A 220 -2.26 21.45 11.51
CA GLU A 220 -2.66 22.20 12.70
C GLU A 220 -1.52 22.27 13.73
N ASP A 221 -1.66 23.10 14.74
CA ASP A 221 -0.73 23.11 15.86
C ASP A 221 -0.78 21.77 16.63
N ALA A 222 0.34 21.36 17.20
CA ALA A 222 0.47 20.09 17.91
C ALA A 222 -0.04 18.87 17.13
N SER A 223 0.26 18.82 15.83
CA SER A 223 -0.15 17.72 14.95
C SER A 223 1.04 17.10 14.23
N VAL A 224 0.79 16.01 13.47
CA VAL A 224 1.82 15.30 12.74
C VAL A 224 1.37 15.02 11.30
N TRP A 225 2.30 15.08 10.35
CA TRP A 225 2.04 14.72 8.97
C TRP A 225 3.26 14.04 8.33
N GLY A 226 2.98 13.05 7.52
CA GLY A 226 3.85 12.34 6.59
C GLY A 226 3.02 11.36 5.79
N ILE A 227 3.59 10.74 4.77
CA ILE A 227 2.94 9.59 4.12
C ILE A 227 2.58 8.55 5.19
N PHE A 228 3.50 8.33 6.14
CA PHE A 228 3.23 7.69 7.43
C PHE A 228 3.18 8.79 8.50
N GLY A 229 2.04 8.91 9.20
CA GLY A 229 1.88 9.89 10.27
C GLY A 229 2.74 9.53 11.48
N VAL A 230 2.33 8.49 12.22
CA VAL A 230 3.07 7.92 13.35
C VAL A 230 3.49 6.49 13.05
N LEU A 231 4.78 6.22 13.17
CA LEU A 231 5.39 4.91 13.11
C LEU A 231 5.80 4.51 14.54
N ASP A 232 5.05 3.62 15.19
CA ASP A 232 5.26 3.18 16.57
C ASP A 232 5.74 1.72 16.60
N GLY A 233 7.05 1.53 16.66
CA GLY A 233 7.68 0.22 16.54
C GLY A 233 7.58 -0.43 15.16
N GLY A 234 6.97 0.25 14.18
CA GLY A 234 6.85 -0.24 12.81
C GLY A 234 8.08 0.03 11.96
N THR A 235 8.11 -0.59 10.79
CA THR A 235 9.19 -0.46 9.80
C THR A 235 8.67 0.06 8.48
N VAL A 236 9.41 1.00 7.86
CA VAL A 236 9.25 1.39 6.45
C VAL A 236 10.58 1.18 5.76
N GLN A 237 10.58 0.32 4.75
CA GLN A 237 11.83 -0.10 4.09
C GLN A 237 11.71 -0.23 2.58
N ASN A 238 12.87 -0.14 1.89
CA ASN A 238 13.03 -0.42 0.45
C ASN A 238 12.06 0.39 -0.44
N LEU A 239 11.86 1.67 -0.13
CA LEU A 239 10.88 2.52 -0.80
C LEU A 239 11.56 3.67 -1.55
N VAL A 240 11.10 3.92 -2.77
CA VAL A 240 11.47 5.11 -3.54
C VAL A 240 10.31 6.10 -3.55
N LEU A 241 10.59 7.36 -3.24
CA LEU A 241 9.63 8.47 -3.32
C LEU A 241 10.00 9.36 -4.50
N GLY A 242 9.06 9.54 -5.44
CA GLY A 242 9.25 10.31 -6.65
C GLY A 242 10.08 9.60 -7.72
N LYS A 243 9.80 9.89 -8.99
CA LYS A 243 10.57 9.45 -10.17
C LYS A 243 11.30 10.63 -10.79
N GLU A 244 12.36 10.34 -11.53
CA GLU A 244 13.02 11.34 -12.35
C GLU A 244 12.05 11.95 -13.38
N GLY A 245 11.92 13.28 -13.34
CA GLY A 245 11.04 14.02 -14.24
C GLY A 245 9.55 14.05 -13.86
N ASP A 246 9.16 13.51 -12.69
CA ASP A 246 7.81 13.70 -12.18
C ASP A 246 7.64 15.10 -11.52
N GLU A 247 6.40 15.49 -11.25
CA GLU A 247 6.06 16.77 -10.64
C GLU A 247 5.91 16.68 -9.11
N SER A 248 6.58 15.73 -8.46
CA SER A 248 6.44 15.49 -7.03
C SER A 248 6.92 16.67 -6.19
N LEU A 249 6.00 17.24 -5.43
CA LEU A 249 6.22 18.39 -4.54
C LEU A 249 5.32 18.30 -3.30
N VAL A 250 5.91 18.34 -2.13
CA VAL A 250 5.20 18.41 -0.86
C VAL A 250 5.39 19.79 -0.23
N LYS A 251 4.26 20.50 0.01
CA LYS A 251 4.23 21.79 0.69
C LYS A 251 3.69 21.63 2.10
N ILE A 252 4.47 22.01 3.10
CA ILE A 252 4.15 21.84 4.52
C ILE A 252 4.15 23.20 5.21
N PRO A 253 3.03 23.66 5.81
CA PRO A 253 3.02 24.88 6.60
C PRO A 253 3.69 24.63 7.97
N ALA A 254 4.54 25.55 8.39
CA ALA A 254 5.10 25.51 9.72
C ALA A 254 4.03 25.83 10.77
N LYS A 255 3.86 24.93 11.74
CA LYS A 255 2.87 25.02 12.83
C LYS A 255 3.52 24.78 14.18
N SER A 256 2.98 25.40 15.23
CA SER A 256 3.55 25.30 16.58
C SER A 256 3.43 23.87 17.11
N GLN A 257 4.54 23.34 17.64
CA GLN A 257 4.63 21.99 18.21
C GLN A 257 4.19 20.85 17.26
N ALA A 258 4.27 21.10 15.96
CA ALA A 258 3.96 20.09 14.95
C ALA A 258 5.24 19.42 14.43
N ASP A 259 5.10 18.20 13.96
CA ASP A 259 6.17 17.41 13.36
C ASP A 259 5.73 16.93 11.98
N ALA A 260 6.58 17.13 10.98
CA ALA A 260 6.22 16.76 9.61
C ALA A 260 7.42 16.25 8.81
N ALA A 261 7.14 15.41 7.84
CA ALA A 261 8.11 14.97 6.86
C ALA A 261 7.41 14.54 5.56
N ILE A 262 8.18 14.31 4.51
CA ILE A 262 7.61 13.66 3.32
C ILE A 262 7.21 12.23 3.67
N LEU A 263 8.08 11.44 4.32
CA LEU A 263 7.84 10.02 4.56
C LEU A 263 7.17 9.76 5.92
N VAL A 264 7.81 10.07 7.03
CA VAL A 264 7.35 9.72 8.40
C VAL A 264 7.28 10.97 9.26
N GLY A 265 6.09 11.37 9.67
CA GLY A 265 5.91 12.53 10.56
C GLY A 265 6.59 12.34 11.90
N ALA A 266 6.33 11.20 12.56
CA ALA A 266 7.00 10.82 13.80
C ALA A 266 7.35 9.32 13.83
N ALA A 267 8.62 9.02 14.13
CA ALA A 267 9.16 7.69 14.35
C ALA A 267 9.43 7.48 15.85
N TYR A 268 8.79 6.48 16.43
CA TYR A 268 8.76 6.30 17.88
C TYR A 268 8.96 4.83 18.27
N ASN A 269 9.56 4.62 19.47
CA ASN A 269 9.54 3.35 20.20
C ASN A 269 9.91 2.10 19.40
N GLY A 270 11.08 2.07 18.82
CA GLY A 270 11.54 0.92 18.03
C GLY A 270 11.25 1.03 16.53
N ALA A 271 10.80 2.20 16.06
CA ALA A 271 10.56 2.45 14.65
C ALA A 271 11.84 2.33 13.82
N VAL A 272 11.70 1.77 12.61
CA VAL A 272 12.79 1.62 11.64
C VAL A 272 12.40 2.28 10.32
N VAL A 273 13.28 3.13 9.79
CA VAL A 273 13.18 3.65 8.42
C VAL A 273 14.49 3.33 7.72
N GLU A 274 14.44 2.47 6.73
CA GLU A 274 15.68 2.00 6.11
C GLU A 274 15.60 1.81 4.59
N ASN A 275 16.75 2.00 3.95
CA ASN A 275 16.93 1.75 2.52
C ASN A 275 15.86 2.48 1.67
N CYS A 276 15.62 3.75 1.96
CA CYS A 276 14.66 4.57 1.22
C CYS A 276 15.36 5.71 0.47
N VAL A 277 14.82 6.04 -0.70
CA VAL A 277 15.32 7.13 -1.56
C VAL A 277 14.24 8.17 -1.75
N ASN A 278 14.59 9.45 -1.61
CA ASN A 278 13.68 10.56 -1.87
C ASN A 278 14.11 11.38 -3.09
N ASN A 279 13.19 11.53 -4.06
CA ASN A 279 13.29 12.42 -5.20
C ASN A 279 12.17 13.49 -5.20
N VAL A 280 11.40 13.60 -4.10
CA VAL A 280 10.30 14.55 -3.94
C VAL A 280 10.81 15.85 -3.35
N SER A 281 10.55 16.98 -4.00
CA SER A 281 10.90 18.30 -3.47
C SER A 281 10.07 18.67 -2.24
N LEU A 282 10.70 19.34 -1.28
CA LEU A 282 10.07 19.82 -0.06
C LEU A 282 10.02 21.35 -0.04
N GLU A 283 8.83 21.94 0.11
CA GLU A 283 8.64 23.34 0.41
C GLU A 283 8.00 23.51 1.80
N MET A 284 8.74 23.99 2.78
CA MET A 284 8.21 24.39 4.07
C MET A 284 7.87 25.88 4.04
N LEU A 285 6.64 26.24 4.33
CA LEU A 285 6.14 27.59 4.32
C LEU A 285 5.73 28.02 5.75
N GLY A 286 6.38 29.04 6.29
CA GLY A 286 6.03 29.62 7.58
C GLY A 286 4.83 30.54 7.48
N THR A 287 4.02 30.55 8.53
CA THR A 287 3.04 31.59 8.81
C THR A 287 3.50 32.37 10.03
N GLU A 288 3.13 33.65 10.15
CA GLU A 288 3.60 34.60 11.18
C GLU A 288 3.22 34.26 12.64
N THR A 289 2.95 33.00 12.94
CA THR A 289 2.53 32.53 14.26
C THR A 289 3.74 32.32 15.21
N GLU A 290 3.51 32.41 16.49
CA GLU A 290 4.51 32.15 17.55
C GLU A 290 4.94 30.67 17.57
N ASN A 291 5.80 30.28 16.65
CA ASN A 291 6.25 28.89 16.53
C ASN A 291 7.24 28.54 17.62
N ARG A 292 6.80 27.81 18.63
CA ARG A 292 7.65 27.35 19.72
C ARG A 292 8.59 26.24 19.30
N ARG A 293 8.12 25.31 18.50
CA ARG A 293 8.88 24.21 17.89
C ARG A 293 8.14 23.71 16.66
N PHE A 294 8.84 23.55 15.57
CA PHE A 294 8.36 22.86 14.38
C PHE A 294 9.51 22.04 13.77
N ALA A 295 9.31 20.74 13.61
CA ALA A 295 10.30 19.85 13.03
C ALA A 295 9.84 19.35 11.67
N CYS A 296 10.59 19.67 10.61
CA CYS A 296 10.29 19.28 9.24
C CYS A 296 11.49 18.55 8.61
N GLY A 297 11.38 17.24 8.43
CA GLY A 297 12.39 16.40 7.78
C GLY A 297 11.99 15.98 6.39
N VAL A 298 12.94 15.44 5.62
CA VAL A 298 12.59 14.74 4.39
C VAL A 298 12.05 13.35 4.72
N PHE A 299 12.81 12.56 5.46
CA PHE A 299 12.37 11.20 5.85
C PHE A 299 11.64 11.19 7.19
N VAL A 300 12.13 11.91 8.19
CA VAL A 300 11.54 11.91 9.53
C VAL A 300 11.46 13.31 10.12
N GLY A 301 10.27 13.72 10.56
CA GLY A 301 10.07 14.97 11.28
C GLY A 301 10.63 14.88 12.69
N TYR A 302 10.14 13.92 13.47
CA TYR A 302 10.53 13.68 14.85
C TYR A 302 10.86 12.20 15.08
N ALA A 303 12.08 11.93 15.54
CA ALA A 303 12.51 10.58 15.91
C ALA A 303 12.78 10.52 17.42
N CYS A 304 12.07 9.65 18.13
CA CYS A 304 12.20 9.51 19.58
C CYS A 304 12.28 8.04 20.00
N SER A 305 13.46 7.61 20.44
CA SER A 305 13.58 6.33 21.13
C SER A 305 12.99 6.41 22.55
N SER A 306 12.39 5.30 23.01
CA SER A 306 12.04 5.08 24.41
C SER A 306 12.97 4.01 24.98
N ASP A 307 12.46 2.89 25.48
CA ASP A 307 13.27 1.73 25.82
C ASP A 307 13.74 0.96 24.57
N ASN A 308 13.02 1.08 23.45
CA ASN A 308 13.40 0.54 22.17
C ASN A 308 14.05 1.61 21.29
N SER A 309 15.15 1.24 20.64
CA SER A 309 15.92 2.15 19.78
C SER A 309 15.19 2.43 18.46
N VAL A 310 15.23 3.69 18.02
CA VAL A 310 14.75 4.10 16.69
C VAL A 310 15.94 4.10 15.72
N CYS A 311 15.76 3.52 14.54
CA CYS A 311 16.82 3.39 13.54
C CYS A 311 16.43 4.07 12.22
N LEU A 312 17.27 5.00 11.76
CA LEU A 312 17.19 5.66 10.46
C LEU A 312 18.46 5.29 9.69
N THR A 313 18.34 4.39 8.69
CA THR A 313 19.53 3.79 8.08
C THR A 313 19.44 3.79 6.56
N SER A 314 20.56 4.09 5.88
CA SER A 314 20.68 4.04 4.41
C SER A 314 19.60 4.87 3.69
N LEU A 315 19.36 6.09 4.15
CA LEU A 315 18.41 7.03 3.57
C LEU A 315 19.12 8.01 2.66
N VAL A 316 18.62 8.19 1.43
CA VAL A 316 19.26 9.06 0.43
C VAL A 316 18.28 10.13 -0.03
N ASN A 317 18.59 11.41 0.21
CA ASN A 317 17.83 12.54 -0.31
C ASN A 317 18.50 13.11 -1.56
N ASN A 318 17.80 13.09 -2.70
CA ASN A 318 18.24 13.66 -3.98
C ASN A 318 17.52 14.98 -4.33
N ALA A 319 16.41 15.33 -3.64
CA ALA A 319 15.55 16.43 -4.04
C ALA A 319 15.71 17.66 -3.15
N ALA A 320 15.66 18.84 -3.77
CA ALA A 320 15.89 20.13 -3.14
C ALA A 320 14.87 20.45 -2.02
N ILE A 321 15.35 21.17 -1.03
CA ILE A 321 14.56 21.66 0.10
C ILE A 321 14.56 23.18 0.09
N LYS A 322 13.33 23.75 0.10
CA LYS A 322 13.11 25.16 0.35
C LYS A 322 12.36 25.33 1.66
N ALA A 323 12.90 26.12 2.58
CA ALA A 323 12.32 26.31 3.88
C ALA A 323 12.24 27.78 4.23
N ASP A 324 11.04 28.32 4.35
CA ASP A 324 10.79 29.71 4.73
C ASP A 324 9.88 29.77 5.97
N ALA A 325 10.44 30.06 7.13
CA ALA A 325 9.72 30.19 8.38
C ALA A 325 8.92 31.51 8.52
N GLY A 326 8.91 32.32 7.47
CA GLY A 326 8.32 33.67 7.53
C GLY A 326 9.16 34.69 8.28
N VAL A 327 8.74 35.94 8.28
CA VAL A 327 9.39 37.03 9.04
C VAL A 327 8.85 37.01 10.46
N ASN A 328 9.51 36.28 11.37
CA ASN A 328 9.18 36.39 12.79
C ASN A 328 10.25 37.16 13.52
N THR A 329 9.95 38.39 13.97
CA THR A 329 10.84 39.27 14.78
C THR A 329 10.85 38.87 16.26
N LYS A 330 10.04 37.88 16.65
CA LYS A 330 9.97 37.40 18.03
C LYS A 330 10.75 36.08 18.17
N ASN A 331 11.28 35.80 19.35
CA ASN A 331 12.16 34.68 19.70
C ASN A 331 11.63 33.24 19.35
N GLY A 332 10.47 33.09 18.75
CA GLY A 332 9.85 31.81 18.44
C GLY A 332 10.39 31.09 17.21
N ALA A 333 10.83 31.81 16.17
CA ALA A 333 11.29 31.21 14.91
C ALA A 333 12.60 30.39 14.99
N THR A 334 13.39 30.57 16.09
CA THR A 334 14.57 29.75 16.38
C THR A 334 14.23 28.28 16.65
N GLY A 335 12.95 27.96 16.91
CA GLY A 335 12.43 26.61 17.09
C GLY A 335 12.03 25.89 15.79
N VAL A 336 12.01 26.59 14.65
CA VAL A 336 11.70 25.97 13.35
C VAL A 336 12.94 25.27 12.80
N MET A 337 12.81 23.99 12.51
CA MET A 337 13.93 23.10 12.13
C MET A 337 13.64 22.40 10.83
N VAL A 338 14.66 22.35 9.96
CA VAL A 338 14.63 21.59 8.70
C VAL A 338 15.86 20.70 8.59
N GLY A 339 15.64 19.43 8.30
CA GLY A 339 16.71 18.44 8.10
C GLY A 339 16.58 17.68 6.79
N GLY A 340 17.70 17.46 6.10
CA GLY A 340 17.73 16.71 4.85
C GLY A 340 17.38 15.21 5.02
N ILE A 341 17.60 14.69 6.21
CA ILE A 341 17.18 13.33 6.60
C ILE A 341 16.14 13.43 7.72
N ALA A 342 16.48 13.99 8.87
CA ALA A 342 15.56 14.15 9.98
C ALA A 342 15.66 15.55 10.60
N ALA A 343 14.55 16.06 11.15
CA ALA A 343 14.59 17.37 11.77
C ALA A 343 14.96 17.33 13.25
N PHE A 344 14.35 16.46 14.02
CA PHE A 344 14.61 16.35 15.46
C PHE A 344 14.77 14.90 15.87
N CYS A 345 15.91 14.56 16.43
CA CYS A 345 16.21 13.24 16.97
C CYS A 345 16.48 13.34 18.48
N THR A 346 15.87 12.46 19.26
CA THR A 346 16.06 12.40 20.70
C THR A 346 15.92 10.96 21.21
N GLY A 347 16.31 10.73 22.44
CA GLY A 347 16.10 9.47 23.12
C GLY A 347 15.69 9.67 24.57
N ALA A 348 14.78 8.83 25.03
CA ALA A 348 14.36 8.68 26.43
C ALA A 348 14.65 7.23 26.86
N GLY A 349 14.41 6.89 28.13
CA GLY A 349 14.59 5.52 28.62
C GLY A 349 16.00 4.97 28.35
N THR A 350 16.08 3.69 27.94
CA THR A 350 17.33 2.97 27.65
C THR A 350 17.68 2.95 26.16
N GLY A 351 16.74 3.25 25.27
CA GLY A 351 16.93 3.23 23.83
C GLY A 351 17.77 4.40 23.30
N THR A 352 18.28 4.24 22.09
CA THR A 352 19.07 5.24 21.36
C THR A 352 18.41 5.51 20.00
N THR A 353 18.37 6.78 19.58
CA THR A 353 18.02 7.10 18.19
C THR A 353 19.29 7.07 17.34
N THR A 354 19.33 6.20 16.35
CA THR A 354 20.48 6.02 15.45
C THR A 354 20.18 6.57 14.07
N VAL A 355 21.11 7.35 13.50
CA VAL A 355 21.10 7.81 12.11
C VAL A 355 22.38 7.33 11.46
N GLU A 356 22.28 6.36 10.53
CA GLU A 356 23.45 5.65 10.03
C GLU A 356 23.45 5.53 8.51
N SER A 357 24.63 5.75 7.91
CA SER A 357 24.84 5.56 6.46
C SER A 357 23.85 6.37 5.60
N CYS A 358 23.40 7.53 6.09
CA CYS A 358 22.46 8.39 5.38
C CYS A 358 23.20 9.44 4.55
N GLU A 359 22.63 9.79 3.39
CA GLU A 359 23.25 10.75 2.48
C GLU A 359 22.25 11.83 2.04
N ASN A 360 22.61 13.10 2.20
CA ASN A 360 21.92 14.21 1.56
C ASN A 360 22.75 14.74 0.37
N LYS A 361 22.20 14.63 -0.83
CA LYS A 361 22.83 15.14 -2.07
C LYS A 361 22.25 16.47 -2.52
N ALA A 362 21.15 16.88 -1.96
CA ALA A 362 20.37 18.00 -2.41
C ALA A 362 20.70 19.30 -1.67
N ASP A 363 20.58 20.40 -2.40
CA ASP A 363 20.77 21.74 -1.83
C ASP A 363 19.59 22.13 -0.92
N ILE A 364 19.89 22.90 0.12
CA ILE A 364 18.92 23.44 1.07
C ILE A 364 18.98 24.97 1.01
N THR A 365 17.88 25.59 0.58
CA THR A 365 17.67 27.02 0.69
C THR A 365 16.73 27.31 1.82
N ALA A 366 17.22 27.93 2.89
CA ALA A 366 16.47 28.12 4.12
C ALA A 366 16.41 29.60 4.55
N ARG A 367 15.31 29.94 5.23
CA ARG A 367 15.13 31.10 6.08
C ARG A 367 14.40 30.61 7.35
N CYS A 368 15.10 29.86 8.20
CA CYS A 368 14.51 29.26 9.40
C CYS A 368 15.57 29.14 10.53
N GLY A 369 15.12 28.88 11.73
CA GLY A 369 15.96 28.87 12.92
C GLY A 369 17.07 27.83 12.92
N ARG A 370 16.85 26.66 12.32
CA ARG A 370 17.85 25.60 12.18
C ARG A 370 17.71 24.90 10.83
N SER A 371 18.78 24.78 10.09
CA SER A 371 18.81 23.99 8.87
C SER A 371 20.05 23.11 8.80
N SER A 372 19.86 21.85 8.41
CA SER A 372 20.95 20.88 8.34
C SER A 372 20.77 19.91 7.18
N GLY A 373 21.89 19.48 6.59
CA GLY A 373 21.88 18.46 5.54
C GLY A 373 21.45 17.08 6.05
N ILE A 374 21.77 16.73 7.29
CA ILE A 374 21.43 15.42 7.85
C ILE A 374 20.38 15.58 8.96
N VAL A 375 20.73 15.97 10.17
CA VAL A 375 19.80 16.11 11.30
C VAL A 375 19.84 17.52 11.85
N ALA A 376 18.74 18.25 11.85
CA ALA A 376 18.77 19.63 12.34
C ALA A 376 19.04 19.72 13.85
N THR A 377 18.55 18.80 14.65
CA THR A 377 18.81 18.76 16.10
C THR A 377 18.93 17.32 16.60
N MET A 378 20.06 16.99 17.19
CA MET A 378 20.30 15.80 18.01
C MET A 378 20.17 16.24 19.48
N ASN A 379 19.01 15.99 20.13
CA ASN A 379 18.70 16.55 21.43
C ASN A 379 19.28 15.75 22.60
N ALA A 380 19.03 14.42 22.60
CA ALA A 380 19.56 13.52 23.61
C ALA A 380 19.73 12.10 23.05
N LYS A 381 20.71 11.35 23.57
CA LYS A 381 20.91 9.91 23.27
C LYS A 381 20.75 9.57 21.77
N THR A 382 21.30 10.41 20.91
CA THR A 382 21.27 10.23 19.45
C THR A 382 22.68 9.94 18.95
N MET A 383 22.80 8.91 18.12
CA MET A 383 24.05 8.53 17.46
C MET A 383 23.91 8.76 15.97
N MET A 384 24.85 9.52 15.39
CA MET A 384 24.99 9.67 13.94
C MET A 384 26.32 9.06 13.50
N ARG A 385 26.31 8.18 12.49
CA ARG A 385 27.55 7.57 11.98
C ARG A 385 27.53 7.31 10.49
N TYR A 386 28.68 7.44 9.87
CA TYR A 386 28.89 7.20 8.42
C TYR A 386 27.95 8.01 7.52
N CYS A 387 27.44 9.15 8.00
CA CYS A 387 26.54 10.00 7.24
C CYS A 387 27.30 11.00 6.38
N VAL A 388 26.77 11.29 5.19
CA VAL A 388 27.43 12.17 4.22
C VAL A 388 26.47 13.28 3.79
N ASN A 389 26.91 14.54 3.87
CA ASN A 389 26.24 15.64 3.20
C ASN A 389 27.06 16.11 1.99
N ARG A 390 26.39 16.19 0.81
CA ARG A 390 26.99 16.75 -0.42
C ARG A 390 26.28 18.02 -0.87
N GLY A 391 25.04 18.23 -0.43
CA GLY A 391 24.28 19.41 -0.79
C GLY A 391 24.80 20.68 -0.13
N ASN A 392 24.69 21.78 -0.86
CA ASN A 392 25.01 23.10 -0.31
C ASN A 392 23.87 23.63 0.54
N GLN A 393 24.19 24.46 1.52
CA GLN A 393 23.18 25.16 2.28
C GLN A 393 23.34 26.67 2.19
N VAL A 394 22.22 27.35 2.00
CA VAL A 394 22.11 28.80 2.15
C VAL A 394 21.00 29.07 3.16
N ASN A 395 21.28 29.86 4.19
CA ASN A 395 20.26 30.28 5.14
C ASN A 395 20.38 31.78 5.42
N SER A 396 19.27 32.48 5.27
CA SER A 396 19.16 33.94 5.44
C SER A 396 18.41 34.36 6.71
N PHE A 397 18.31 33.49 7.69
CA PHE A 397 17.59 33.77 8.93
C PHE A 397 18.51 34.44 9.99
N VAL A 398 18.10 35.60 10.46
CA VAL A 398 18.80 36.30 11.55
C VAL A 398 18.73 35.50 12.84
N ASN A 399 19.86 35.27 13.50
CA ASN A 399 20.01 34.39 14.68
C ASN A 399 19.76 32.91 14.40
N GLY A 400 19.78 32.46 13.14
CA GLY A 400 19.70 31.03 12.81
C GLY A 400 20.96 30.25 13.15
N ARG A 401 20.83 28.94 13.28
CA ARG A 401 21.93 27.98 13.35
C ARG A 401 21.94 27.12 12.11
N ILE A 402 23.07 27.05 11.46
CA ILE A 402 23.24 26.35 10.20
C ILE A 402 24.46 25.45 10.30
N ALA A 403 24.26 24.17 10.01
CA ALA A 403 25.35 23.24 9.92
C ALA A 403 25.01 22.08 9.00
N ASN A 404 25.95 21.64 8.18
CA ASN A 404 25.66 20.63 7.17
C ASN A 404 25.40 19.22 7.72
N LEU A 405 25.87 18.88 8.92
CA LEU A 405 25.56 17.59 9.55
C LEU A 405 24.54 17.72 10.66
N THR A 406 24.76 18.63 11.63
CA THR A 406 23.75 18.92 12.67
C THR A 406 23.95 20.29 13.31
N CYS A 407 22.88 21.00 13.57
CA CYS A 407 22.97 22.32 14.22
C CYS A 407 23.24 22.24 15.71
N ILE A 408 22.75 21.22 16.39
CA ILE A 408 22.89 21.05 17.85
C ILE A 408 23.12 19.60 18.20
N MET A 409 24.08 19.32 19.08
CA MET A 409 24.26 18.04 19.76
C MET A 409 24.08 18.22 21.25
N GLY A 410 23.09 17.56 21.82
CA GLY A 410 22.77 17.57 23.26
C GLY A 410 23.36 16.38 24.01
N SER A 411 22.84 16.13 25.20
CA SER A 411 23.39 15.18 26.15
C SER A 411 23.40 13.73 25.65
N GLY A 412 24.55 13.08 25.75
CA GLY A 412 24.74 11.70 25.36
C GLY A 412 24.66 11.46 23.84
N CYS A 413 24.76 12.51 23.02
CA CYS A 413 24.86 12.38 21.59
C CYS A 413 26.28 12.07 21.14
N SER A 414 26.39 11.29 20.04
CA SER A 414 27.67 11.00 19.40
C SER A 414 27.59 11.13 17.88
N MET A 415 28.71 11.51 17.28
CA MET A 415 28.90 11.51 15.85
C MET A 415 30.23 10.82 15.52
N ASP A 416 30.18 9.86 14.58
CA ASP A 416 31.33 9.05 14.20
C ASP A 416 31.44 8.93 12.68
N ASP A 417 32.63 9.18 12.12
CA ASP A 417 32.96 9.06 10.69
C ASP A 417 31.95 9.73 9.72
N CYS A 418 31.39 10.88 10.13
CA CYS A 418 30.48 11.65 9.29
C CYS A 418 31.23 12.70 8.48
N THR A 419 30.82 12.92 7.22
CA THR A 419 31.56 13.77 6.28
C THR A 419 30.66 14.81 5.63
N ASN A 420 31.15 16.04 5.54
CA ASN A 420 30.54 17.11 4.77
C ASN A 420 31.39 17.50 3.56
N TYR A 421 30.80 17.54 2.38
CA TYR A 421 31.35 18.08 1.14
C TYR A 421 30.65 19.35 0.68
N GLY A 422 29.43 19.62 1.15
CA GLY A 422 28.62 20.76 0.75
C GLY A 422 29.10 22.06 1.39
N ASN A 423 28.91 23.16 0.70
CA ASN A 423 29.20 24.50 1.22
C ASN A 423 28.08 24.99 2.16
N VAL A 424 28.43 25.82 3.11
CA VAL A 424 27.48 26.53 3.98
C VAL A 424 27.67 28.03 3.81
N THR A 425 26.59 28.72 3.49
CA THR A 425 26.60 30.18 3.32
C THR A 425 25.47 30.83 4.11
N THR A 426 25.79 31.89 4.82
CA THR A 426 24.77 32.76 5.44
C THR A 426 24.87 34.16 4.83
N SER A 427 23.73 34.78 4.60
CA SER A 427 23.63 36.16 4.13
C SER A 427 23.43 37.19 5.24
N ASP A 428 23.12 36.72 6.45
CA ASP A 428 22.80 37.57 7.62
C ASP A 428 23.58 37.12 8.85
N ALA A 429 23.56 37.91 9.91
CA ALA A 429 24.23 37.64 11.18
C ALA A 429 23.63 36.38 11.87
N ALA A 430 24.00 35.19 11.37
CA ALA A 430 23.64 33.94 12.01
C ALA A 430 24.35 33.77 13.35
N THR A 431 23.68 33.11 14.31
CA THR A 431 24.28 32.78 15.60
C THR A 431 25.41 31.76 15.46
N THR A 432 25.27 30.86 14.48
CA THR A 432 26.27 29.81 14.22
C THR A 432 26.22 29.38 12.77
N THR A 433 27.39 29.28 12.15
CA THR A 433 27.60 28.74 10.80
C THR A 433 28.70 27.71 10.85
N ALA A 434 28.43 26.46 10.51
CA ALA A 434 29.42 25.39 10.62
C ALA A 434 29.31 24.36 9.48
N GLY A 435 30.43 23.76 9.10
CA GLY A 435 30.47 22.68 8.13
C GLY A 435 29.97 21.35 8.65
N MET A 436 30.11 21.09 9.95
CA MET A 436 29.68 19.83 10.58
C MET A 436 28.68 20.06 11.71
N VAL A 437 29.12 20.60 12.84
CA VAL A 437 28.32 20.79 14.07
C VAL A 437 28.27 22.24 14.47
N GLY A 438 27.06 22.78 14.64
CA GLY A 438 26.88 24.19 15.02
C GLY A 438 27.09 24.46 16.51
N LEU A 439 26.56 23.58 17.37
CA LEU A 439 26.65 23.77 18.84
C LEU A 439 26.75 22.43 19.56
N LEU A 440 27.73 22.29 20.42
CA LEU A 440 27.80 21.24 21.43
C LEU A 440 27.14 21.77 22.71
N ASN A 441 25.98 21.22 23.05
CA ASN A 441 25.13 21.72 24.14
C ASN A 441 25.19 20.82 25.38
N SER A 442 26.28 20.07 25.55
CA SER A 442 26.53 19.23 26.72
C SER A 442 27.99 18.77 26.76
N ASP A 443 28.51 18.51 27.97
CA ASP A 443 29.90 18.06 28.17
C ASP A 443 30.12 16.57 27.83
N ASN A 444 29.04 15.77 27.66
CA ASN A 444 29.12 14.36 27.36
C ASN A 444 28.80 14.04 25.87
N VAL A 445 29.12 14.95 24.98
CA VAL A 445 29.04 14.75 23.53
C VAL A 445 30.35 14.17 23.03
N VAL A 446 30.26 13.18 22.11
CA VAL A 446 31.42 12.53 21.53
C VAL A 446 31.44 12.78 20.00
N LEU A 447 32.59 13.24 19.51
CA LEU A 447 32.89 13.40 18.10
C LEU A 447 34.12 12.58 17.76
N SER A 448 34.04 11.72 16.74
CA SER A 448 35.16 10.91 16.25
C SER A 448 35.11 10.77 14.74
N GLY A 449 36.28 10.72 14.09
CA GLY A 449 36.40 10.54 12.66
C GLY A 449 35.74 11.60 11.78
N GLY A 450 35.70 11.34 10.46
CA GLY A 450 35.05 12.19 9.48
C GLY A 450 35.75 13.52 9.21
N GLY A 451 35.06 14.45 8.55
CA GLY A 451 35.62 15.76 8.24
C GLY A 451 34.73 16.71 7.45
N ASN A 452 35.12 17.97 7.42
CA ASN A 452 34.51 18.99 6.58
C ASN A 452 35.42 19.34 5.40
N TYR A 453 34.95 19.12 4.20
CA TYR A 453 35.62 19.46 2.94
C TYR A 453 34.92 20.59 2.19
N GLY A 454 33.75 21.03 2.65
CA GLY A 454 33.03 22.16 2.12
C GLY A 454 33.50 23.49 2.70
N THR A 455 33.19 24.58 2.00
CA THR A 455 33.49 25.94 2.43
C THR A 455 32.42 26.46 3.39
N VAL A 456 32.83 27.16 4.42
CA VAL A 456 31.93 27.82 5.37
C VAL A 456 32.08 29.33 5.23
N ILE A 457 31.03 30.03 4.84
CA ILE A 457 30.99 31.48 4.64
C ILE A 457 29.94 32.03 5.59
N GLY A 458 30.40 32.73 6.65
CA GLY A 458 29.57 33.51 7.54
C GLY A 458 29.45 34.96 7.04
N ALA A 459 28.40 35.66 7.49
CA ALA A 459 28.23 37.09 7.25
C ALA A 459 29.05 37.91 8.27
#